data_4f1274bffc3882bc377cdd204bf294c1
#
_entry.id   4f1274bffc3882bc377cdd204bf294c1
#
_cell.length_a   1.000
_cell.length_b   1.000
_cell.length_c   1.000
_cell.angle_alpha   90.00
_cell.angle_beta   90.00
_cell.angle_gamma   90.00
#
_symmetry.space_group_name_H-M   'P 1'
#
loop_
_entity.id
_entity.type
_entity.pdbx_description
1 polymer ?
#
loop_
_entity_poly.entity_id
_entity_poly.type
_entity_poly.pdbx_seq_one_letter_code
_entity_poly.pdbx_strand_id
1 'polypeptide(L)'
;MTEYIEPFPGKRGDELGNMASYRKHPHRGQDWQPAELSPIPAITSGTVTANEWSDVLGWYVIHTTGDHLWVLYAHLAEQPKLVRGDVVKMGDIIGRVGGGKHKSGSASTGAHLHLAIAKSKQPHLCIYEKLVDPVKHIEANKAKVVPVAKKPAVKK
;
A
#
# COMPACT_ATOMS: atom_id res chain seq x y z
N MET A 1 -14.96 12.98 -8.25
CA MET A 1 -13.82 13.15 -7.33
C MET A 1 -13.40 11.80 -6.77
N THR A 2 -12.11 11.50 -6.82
CA THR A 2 -11.60 10.23 -6.30
C THR A 2 -11.47 10.31 -4.79
N GLU A 3 -12.07 9.34 -4.10
CA GLU A 3 -12.05 9.26 -2.65
C GLU A 3 -11.06 8.23 -2.14
N TYR A 4 -10.54 8.46 -0.94
CA TYR A 4 -9.54 7.62 -0.29
C TYR A 4 -9.95 7.32 1.14
N ILE A 5 -9.47 6.19 1.67
CA ILE A 5 -9.57 5.87 3.09
C ILE A 5 -8.16 5.61 3.64
N GLU A 6 -7.99 5.85 4.93
CA GLU A 6 -6.76 5.46 5.62
C GLU A 6 -6.82 3.96 5.90
N PRO A 7 -5.76 3.17 5.58
CA PRO A 7 -5.85 1.72 5.74
C PRO A 7 -5.93 1.25 7.19
N PHE A 8 -5.20 1.89 8.09
CA PHE A 8 -5.17 1.49 9.50
C PHE A 8 -5.14 2.74 10.38
N PRO A 9 -6.31 3.38 10.60
CA PRO A 9 -6.37 4.60 11.44
C PRO A 9 -5.76 4.35 12.82
N GLY A 10 -4.94 5.30 13.28
CA GLY A 10 -4.27 5.20 14.58
C GLY A 10 -3.01 4.38 14.60
N LYS A 11 -2.58 3.82 13.44
CA LYS A 11 -1.41 2.94 13.36
C LYS A 11 -0.29 3.49 12.49
N ARG A 12 -0.25 4.80 12.24
CA ARG A 12 0.79 5.41 11.40
C ARG A 12 2.18 5.19 12.00
N GLY A 13 3.12 4.79 11.12
CA GLY A 13 4.53 4.64 11.44
C GLY A 13 5.34 5.69 10.67
N ASP A 14 6.48 5.26 10.09
CA ASP A 14 7.40 6.17 9.40
C ASP A 14 6.75 6.82 8.19
N GLU A 15 6.89 8.14 8.10
CA GLU A 15 6.29 8.95 7.04
C GLU A 15 7.19 9.05 5.81
N LEU A 16 6.61 9.53 4.71
CA LEU A 16 7.37 9.84 3.49
C LEU A 16 8.47 10.85 3.82
N GLY A 17 9.68 10.56 3.34
CA GLY A 17 10.84 11.42 3.56
C GLY A 17 11.55 11.20 4.88
N ASN A 18 11.07 10.30 5.73
CA ASN A 18 11.72 10.00 7.01
C ASN A 18 13.17 9.58 6.79
N MET A 19 14.09 10.15 7.60
CA MET A 19 15.53 9.90 7.53
C MET A 19 16.06 9.32 8.85
N ALA A 20 15.40 8.29 9.36
CA ALA A 20 15.90 7.59 10.54
C ALA A 20 17.33 7.07 10.31
N SER A 21 18.09 6.90 11.39
CA SER A 21 19.52 6.57 11.31
C SER A 21 19.85 5.31 10.51
N TYR A 22 18.90 4.36 10.41
CA TYR A 22 19.09 3.13 9.65
C TYR A 22 18.85 3.33 8.14
N ARG A 23 18.41 4.51 7.69
CA ARG A 23 18.07 4.75 6.28
C ARG A 23 19.22 5.39 5.53
N LYS A 24 19.51 4.86 4.34
CA LYS A 24 20.47 5.46 3.40
C LYS A 24 19.80 6.51 2.51
N HIS A 25 18.48 6.43 2.36
CA HIS A 25 17.68 7.30 1.50
C HIS A 25 16.42 7.74 2.24
N PRO A 26 15.82 8.88 1.88
CA PRO A 26 14.51 9.24 2.42
C PRO A 26 13.50 8.13 2.20
N HIS A 27 12.62 7.92 3.18
CA HIS A 27 11.56 6.91 3.09
C HIS A 27 10.66 7.23 1.88
N ARG A 28 10.39 6.22 1.08
CA ARG A 28 9.71 6.37 -0.21
C ARG A 28 8.20 6.14 -0.13
N GLY A 29 7.64 6.17 1.04
CA GLY A 29 6.21 5.97 1.27
C GLY A 29 5.85 6.22 2.71
N GLN A 30 4.68 5.74 3.10
CA GLN A 30 4.17 5.84 4.46
C GLN A 30 4.01 4.42 5.01
N ASP A 31 4.43 4.21 6.24
CA ASP A 31 4.22 2.94 6.93
C ASP A 31 3.04 3.04 7.89
N TRP A 32 2.34 1.91 8.05
CA TRP A 32 1.36 1.69 9.13
C TRP A 32 1.75 0.41 9.85
N GLN A 33 1.56 0.39 11.17
CA GLN A 33 2.04 -0.70 12.02
C GLN A 33 0.91 -1.42 12.76
N PRO A 34 -0.04 -2.05 12.03
CA PRO A 34 -1.04 -2.91 12.65
C PRO A 34 -0.42 -4.26 13.01
N ALA A 35 -1.20 -5.13 13.65
CA ALA A 35 -0.77 -6.49 13.93
C ALA A 35 -0.51 -7.26 12.64
N GLU A 36 0.42 -8.20 12.70
CA GLU A 36 0.70 -9.11 11.59
C GLU A 36 -0.58 -9.85 11.17
N LEU A 37 -0.73 -10.10 9.87
CA LEU A 37 -1.88 -10.72 9.24
C LEU A 37 -3.15 -9.88 9.23
N SER A 38 -3.09 -8.63 9.69
CA SER A 38 -4.24 -7.72 9.55
C SER A 38 -4.61 -7.59 8.08
N PRO A 39 -5.92 -7.68 7.74
CA PRO A 39 -6.34 -7.50 6.36
C PRO A 39 -6.14 -6.05 5.93
N ILE A 40 -5.63 -5.87 4.71
CA ILE A 40 -5.31 -4.55 4.17
C ILE A 40 -6.42 -4.13 3.21
N PRO A 41 -7.15 -3.05 3.53
CA PRO A 41 -8.17 -2.56 2.60
C PRO A 41 -7.53 -1.76 1.47
N ALA A 42 -8.06 -1.87 0.27
CA ALA A 42 -7.68 -0.98 -0.81
C ALA A 42 -8.04 0.45 -0.40
N ILE A 43 -7.09 1.36 -0.45
CA ILE A 43 -7.33 2.73 0.02
C ILE A 43 -8.19 3.54 -0.95
N THR A 44 -8.31 3.09 -2.17
CA THR A 44 -9.16 3.69 -3.21
C THR A 44 -9.41 2.62 -4.28
N SER A 45 -10.38 2.87 -5.16
CA SER A 45 -10.72 1.94 -6.23
C SER A 45 -9.74 2.05 -7.40
N GLY A 46 -9.54 0.95 -8.11
CA GLY A 46 -8.67 0.94 -9.28
C GLY A 46 -8.53 -0.45 -9.89
N THR A 47 -7.55 -0.57 -10.78
CA THR A 47 -7.27 -1.83 -11.50
C THR A 47 -5.86 -2.30 -11.16
N VAL A 48 -5.73 -3.57 -10.80
CA VAL A 48 -4.45 -4.17 -10.45
C VAL A 48 -3.53 -4.19 -11.68
N THR A 49 -2.30 -3.71 -11.49
CA THR A 49 -1.28 -3.69 -12.54
C THR A 49 -0.08 -4.57 -12.20
N ALA A 50 0.11 -4.94 -10.92
CA ALA A 50 1.20 -5.82 -10.52
C ALA A 50 0.84 -6.57 -9.24
N ASN A 51 1.34 -7.80 -9.13
CA ASN A 51 1.28 -8.64 -7.94
C ASN A 51 2.52 -9.52 -8.01
N GLU A 52 3.63 -9.05 -7.43
CA GLU A 52 4.95 -9.61 -7.69
C GLU A 52 5.79 -9.66 -6.42
N TRP A 53 6.94 -10.31 -6.51
CA TRP A 53 7.93 -10.42 -5.45
C TRP A 53 9.13 -9.53 -5.74
N SER A 54 9.63 -8.88 -4.70
CA SER A 54 10.91 -8.17 -4.71
C SER A 54 11.69 -8.59 -3.46
N ASP A 55 13.00 -8.77 -3.60
CA ASP A 55 13.82 -9.15 -2.44
C ASP A 55 13.81 -8.08 -1.35
N VAL A 56 13.58 -6.83 -1.70
CA VAL A 56 13.50 -5.71 -0.75
C VAL A 56 12.09 -5.56 -0.19
N LEU A 57 11.08 -5.57 -1.06
CA LEU A 57 9.68 -5.29 -0.69
C LEU A 57 8.88 -6.53 -0.29
N GLY A 58 9.38 -7.74 -0.61
CA GLY A 58 8.59 -8.94 -0.49
C GLY A 58 7.44 -8.96 -1.50
N TRP A 59 6.34 -9.59 -1.13
CA TRP A 59 5.15 -9.55 -1.97
C TRP A 59 4.57 -8.15 -1.99
N TYR A 60 4.26 -7.63 -3.18
CA TYR A 60 3.64 -6.32 -3.32
C TYR A 60 2.60 -6.32 -4.43
N VAL A 61 1.63 -5.43 -4.28
CA VAL A 61 0.56 -5.23 -5.24
C VAL A 61 0.54 -3.75 -5.63
N ILE A 62 0.30 -3.48 -6.91
CA ILE A 62 0.10 -2.11 -7.40
C ILE A 62 -1.25 -2.07 -8.11
N HIS A 63 -2.01 -1.01 -7.88
CA HIS A 63 -3.21 -0.73 -8.67
C HIS A 63 -3.28 0.75 -9.07
N THR A 64 -4.02 1.03 -10.12
CA THR A 64 -4.29 2.40 -10.56
C THR A 64 -5.28 3.08 -9.62
N THR A 65 -5.45 4.37 -9.79
CA THR A 65 -6.45 5.15 -9.07
C THR A 65 -7.32 5.93 -10.06
N GLY A 66 -8.44 6.44 -9.60
CA GLY A 66 -9.32 7.25 -10.43
C GLY A 66 -8.74 8.64 -10.77
N ASP A 67 -7.77 9.11 -10.01
CA ASP A 67 -7.11 10.41 -10.22
C ASP A 67 -5.71 10.27 -10.84
N HIS A 68 -5.51 9.21 -11.62
CA HIS A 68 -4.30 9.01 -12.45
C HIS A 68 -3.02 8.80 -11.66
N LEU A 69 -3.11 8.12 -10.54
CA LEU A 69 -1.96 7.72 -9.73
C LEU A 69 -1.86 6.20 -9.67
N TRP A 70 -0.79 5.71 -9.03
CA TRP A 70 -0.59 4.29 -8.75
C TRP A 70 -0.30 4.13 -7.27
N VAL A 71 -0.91 3.11 -6.64
CA VAL A 71 -0.71 2.79 -5.23
C VAL A 71 0.00 1.45 -5.13
N LEU A 72 1.05 1.40 -4.33
CA LEU A 72 1.80 0.19 -4.03
C LEU A 72 1.60 -0.18 -2.56
N TYR A 73 1.34 -1.47 -2.33
CA TYR A 73 1.24 -2.06 -0.99
C TYR A 73 2.32 -3.13 -0.90
N ALA A 74 3.24 -3.00 0.06
CA ALA A 74 4.40 -3.90 0.16
C ALA A 74 4.46 -4.63 1.49
N HIS A 75 5.36 -5.59 1.57
CA HIS A 75 5.59 -6.44 2.74
C HIS A 75 4.37 -7.27 3.11
N LEU A 76 3.69 -7.82 2.10
CA LEU A 76 2.52 -8.66 2.31
C LEU A 76 2.94 -10.03 2.84
N ALA A 77 2.10 -10.63 3.67
CA ALA A 77 2.40 -11.92 4.34
C ALA A 77 2.51 -13.07 3.33
N GLU A 78 1.74 -13.01 2.25
CA GLU A 78 1.76 -13.99 1.16
C GLU A 78 1.34 -13.31 -0.13
N GLN A 79 1.51 -13.99 -1.26
CA GLN A 79 1.04 -13.46 -2.53
C GLN A 79 -0.49 -13.45 -2.55
N PRO A 80 -1.12 -12.28 -2.72
CA PRO A 80 -2.57 -12.23 -2.87
C PRO A 80 -3.04 -12.95 -4.15
N LYS A 81 -4.30 -13.36 -4.18
CA LYS A 81 -4.89 -14.03 -5.34
C LYS A 81 -5.40 -13.04 -6.39
N LEU A 82 -4.77 -11.88 -6.48
CA LEU A 82 -5.12 -10.86 -7.46
C LEU A 82 -4.25 -11.01 -8.70
N VAL A 83 -4.84 -10.82 -9.87
CA VAL A 83 -4.07 -10.82 -11.11
C VAL A 83 -4.22 -9.48 -11.81
N ARG A 84 -3.26 -9.18 -12.66
CA ARG A 84 -3.28 -7.97 -13.48
C ARG A 84 -4.60 -7.88 -14.24
N GLY A 85 -5.25 -6.72 -14.14
CA GLY A 85 -6.55 -6.48 -14.75
C GLY A 85 -7.73 -6.62 -13.80
N ASP A 86 -7.53 -7.22 -12.61
CA ASP A 86 -8.60 -7.30 -11.63
C ASP A 86 -8.97 -5.90 -11.15
N VAL A 87 -10.27 -5.68 -10.96
CA VAL A 87 -10.78 -4.43 -10.40
C VAL A 87 -10.91 -4.59 -8.90
N VAL A 88 -10.37 -3.62 -8.15
CA VAL A 88 -10.56 -3.54 -6.71
C VAL A 88 -11.37 -2.29 -6.41
N LYS A 89 -12.23 -2.39 -5.40
CA LYS A 89 -13.02 -1.26 -4.92
C LYS A 89 -12.46 -0.80 -3.58
N MET A 90 -12.56 0.48 -3.31
CA MET A 90 -12.15 1.03 -2.01
C MET A 90 -12.74 0.18 -0.87
N GLY A 91 -11.90 -0.28 0.04
CA GLY A 91 -12.30 -1.15 1.14
C GLY A 91 -12.17 -2.65 0.90
N ASP A 92 -12.02 -3.08 -0.36
CA ASP A 92 -11.78 -4.51 -0.64
C ASP A 92 -10.46 -4.95 -0.03
N ILE A 93 -10.41 -6.16 0.50
CA ILE A 93 -9.17 -6.69 1.08
C ILE A 93 -8.22 -7.07 -0.06
N ILE A 94 -7.03 -6.47 -0.11
CA ILE A 94 -6.06 -6.72 -1.17
C ILE A 94 -4.89 -7.59 -0.72
N GLY A 95 -4.81 -7.93 0.55
CA GLY A 95 -3.74 -8.75 1.10
C GLY A 95 -3.74 -8.67 2.61
N ARG A 96 -2.69 -9.22 3.24
CA ARG A 96 -2.53 -9.20 4.69
C ARG A 96 -1.12 -8.74 5.05
N VAL A 97 -0.99 -8.08 6.20
CA VAL A 97 0.28 -7.50 6.67
C VAL A 97 1.26 -8.60 7.02
N GLY A 98 2.46 -8.54 6.46
CA GLY A 98 3.58 -9.41 6.81
C GLY A 98 4.67 -8.64 7.52
N GLY A 99 5.87 -9.23 7.58
CA GLY A 99 7.05 -8.57 8.14
C GLY A 99 7.44 -9.02 9.53
N GLY A 100 6.58 -9.78 10.23
CA GLY A 100 6.90 -10.42 11.51
C GLY A 100 7.37 -11.85 11.26
N LYS A 101 6.56 -12.83 11.67
CA LYS A 101 6.83 -14.26 11.39
C LYS A 101 6.77 -14.55 9.90
N HIS A 102 5.87 -13.86 9.18
CA HIS A 102 5.74 -13.95 7.73
C HIS A 102 6.66 -12.91 7.10
N LYS A 103 7.95 -13.23 7.02
CA LYS A 103 8.95 -12.31 6.49
C LYS A 103 8.61 -11.94 5.06
N SER A 104 8.74 -10.66 4.74
CA SER A 104 8.39 -10.15 3.42
C SER A 104 9.32 -9.02 3.02
N GLY A 105 10.48 -9.42 2.48
CA GLY A 105 11.49 -8.51 1.96
C GLY A 105 12.50 -8.05 2.99
N SER A 106 13.71 -7.72 2.53
CA SER A 106 14.84 -7.34 3.39
C SER A 106 14.64 -5.99 4.07
N ALA A 107 13.77 -5.14 3.53
CA ALA A 107 13.49 -3.83 4.12
C ALA A 107 12.50 -3.91 5.29
N SER A 108 11.96 -5.11 5.57
CA SER A 108 10.98 -5.27 6.65
C SER A 108 11.62 -5.98 7.84
N THR A 109 11.64 -5.33 9.00
CA THR A 109 12.18 -5.89 10.24
C THR A 109 11.09 -6.18 11.27
N GLY A 110 9.84 -5.87 10.96
CA GLY A 110 8.69 -6.10 11.83
C GLY A 110 7.40 -5.92 11.08
N ALA A 111 6.28 -6.30 11.69
CA ALA A 111 4.99 -6.25 11.03
C ALA A 111 4.60 -4.80 10.69
N HIS A 112 4.44 -4.51 9.40
CA HIS A 112 3.96 -3.21 8.95
C HIS A 112 3.52 -3.27 7.49
N LEU A 113 2.68 -2.32 7.11
CA LEU A 113 2.35 -2.05 5.71
C LEU A 113 3.22 -0.88 5.26
N HIS A 114 3.95 -1.07 4.16
CA HIS A 114 4.59 0.04 3.45
C HIS A 114 3.72 0.37 2.24
N LEU A 115 3.30 1.63 2.13
CA LEU A 115 2.43 2.08 1.05
C LEU A 115 3.05 3.29 0.38
N ALA A 116 3.09 3.25 -0.96
CA ALA A 116 3.57 4.37 -1.75
C ALA A 116 2.50 4.78 -2.76
N ILE A 117 2.38 6.07 -3.00
CA ILE A 117 1.53 6.64 -4.06
C ILE A 117 2.45 7.43 -4.97
N ALA A 118 2.28 7.28 -6.28
CA ALA A 118 3.16 7.98 -7.23
C ALA A 118 2.45 8.32 -8.52
N LYS A 119 3.02 9.29 -9.21
CA LYS A 119 2.68 9.62 -10.61
C LYS A 119 3.51 8.73 -11.55
N SER A 120 3.66 7.45 -11.19
CA SER A 120 4.45 6.48 -11.94
C SER A 120 3.86 5.10 -11.74
N LYS A 121 3.91 4.28 -12.79
CA LYS A 121 3.45 2.88 -12.75
C LYS A 121 4.23 2.02 -11.77
N GLN A 122 5.42 2.47 -11.39
CA GLN A 122 6.30 1.75 -10.46
C GLN A 122 6.70 2.67 -9.30
N PRO A 123 5.81 2.84 -8.31
CA PRO A 123 6.09 3.75 -7.18
C PRO A 123 7.37 3.43 -6.43
N HIS A 124 7.81 2.17 -6.44
CA HIS A 124 9.03 1.73 -5.75
C HIS A 124 10.31 2.01 -6.54
N LEU A 125 10.21 2.36 -7.81
CA LEU A 125 11.36 2.56 -8.69
C LEU A 125 11.43 3.96 -9.31
N CYS A 126 10.44 4.80 -9.09
CA CYS A 126 10.40 6.12 -9.71
C CYS A 126 11.33 7.10 -8.97
N ILE A 127 11.60 8.24 -9.59
CA ILE A 127 12.33 9.31 -8.91
C ILE A 127 11.46 9.88 -7.78
N TYR A 128 12.11 10.35 -6.73
CA TYR A 128 11.43 10.81 -5.52
C TYR A 128 10.37 11.88 -5.80
N GLU A 129 10.65 12.78 -6.74
CA GLU A 129 9.73 13.87 -7.09
C GLU A 129 8.38 13.40 -7.65
N LYS A 130 8.30 12.15 -8.12
CA LYS A 130 7.03 11.57 -8.56
C LYS A 130 6.21 10.96 -7.44
N LEU A 131 6.79 10.83 -6.25
CA LEU A 131 6.08 10.31 -5.10
C LEU A 131 5.10 11.35 -4.56
N VAL A 132 3.96 10.86 -4.10
CA VAL A 132 2.90 11.67 -3.49
C VAL A 132 2.84 11.28 -2.01
N ASP A 133 2.74 12.27 -1.12
CA ASP A 133 2.61 11.97 0.31
C ASP A 133 1.28 11.26 0.58
N PRO A 134 1.30 9.99 0.97
CA PRO A 134 0.07 9.22 1.14
C PRO A 134 -0.89 9.83 2.16
N VAL A 135 -0.37 10.26 3.31
CA VAL A 135 -1.22 10.81 4.37
C VAL A 135 -1.88 12.10 3.91
N LYS A 136 -1.09 13.02 3.31
CA LYS A 136 -1.65 14.28 2.82
C LYS A 136 -2.68 14.03 1.72
N HIS A 137 -2.42 13.09 0.82
CA HIS A 137 -3.33 12.81 -0.27
C HIS A 137 -4.64 12.18 0.23
N ILE A 138 -4.53 11.24 1.17
CA ILE A 138 -5.71 10.64 1.81
C ILE A 138 -6.55 11.70 2.52
N GLU A 139 -5.91 12.54 3.34
CA GLU A 139 -6.63 13.57 4.10
C GLU A 139 -7.31 14.58 3.18
N ALA A 140 -6.67 14.96 2.08
CA ALA A 140 -7.24 15.93 1.13
C ALA A 140 -8.42 15.35 0.34
N ASN A 141 -8.53 14.01 0.24
CA ASN A 141 -9.53 13.33 -0.58
C ASN A 141 -10.32 12.29 0.22
N LYS A 142 -10.47 12.50 1.49
CA LYS A 142 -11.03 11.51 2.41
C LYS A 142 -12.50 11.22 2.08
N ALA A 143 -12.84 9.92 2.07
CA ALA A 143 -14.19 9.48 1.83
C ALA A 143 -15.10 9.92 2.97
N LYS A 144 -16.33 10.35 2.63
CA LYS A 144 -17.33 10.75 3.63
C LYS A 144 -17.90 9.55 4.36
N VAL A 145 -18.03 8.41 3.65
CA VAL A 145 -18.50 7.16 4.23
C VAL A 145 -17.39 6.13 4.05
N VAL A 146 -16.89 5.60 5.17
CA VAL A 146 -15.83 4.59 5.14
C VAL A 146 -16.50 3.23 4.99
N PRO A 147 -16.19 2.48 3.92
CA PRO A 147 -16.77 1.15 3.74
C PRO A 147 -16.25 0.17 4.79
N VAL A 148 -17.08 -0.80 5.16
CA VAL A 148 -16.66 -1.90 6.03
C VAL A 148 -15.76 -2.82 5.19
N ALA A 149 -14.66 -3.30 5.78
CA ALA A 149 -13.77 -4.25 5.12
C ALA A 149 -14.55 -5.49 4.70
N LYS A 150 -14.40 -5.88 3.44
CA LYS A 150 -15.16 -6.98 2.84
C LYS A 150 -14.24 -8.14 2.53
N LYS A 151 -14.83 -9.20 1.96
CA LYS A 151 -14.07 -10.35 1.45
C LYS A 151 -12.94 -9.87 0.54
N PRO A 152 -11.83 -10.63 0.42
CA PRO A 152 -10.79 -10.30 -0.53
C PRO A 152 -11.36 -10.07 -1.92
N ALA A 153 -10.76 -9.14 -2.66
CA ALA A 153 -11.19 -8.84 -4.02
C ALA A 153 -11.24 -10.11 -4.85
N VAL A 154 -12.30 -10.27 -5.62
CA VAL A 154 -12.54 -11.47 -6.40
C VAL A 154 -12.19 -11.21 -7.87
N LYS A 155 -11.45 -12.16 -8.43
CA LYS A 155 -11.11 -12.16 -9.84
C LYS A 155 -12.37 -12.39 -10.68
N LYS A 156 -12.54 -11.57 -11.68
CA LYS A 156 -13.64 -11.69 -12.62
C LYS A 156 -13.32 -12.66 -13.76
#